data_3fef1e6a5cb26f685349518e01dcbb7a
#
_entry.id   3fef1e6a5cb26f685349518e01dcbb7a
#
_cell.length_a   1.000
_cell.length_b   1.000
_cell.length_c   1.000
_cell.angle_alpha   90.00
_cell.angle_beta   90.00
_cell.angle_gamma   90.00
#
_symmetry.space_group_name_H-M   'P 1'
#
loop_
_entity.id
_entity.type
_entity.pdbx_description
1 polymer ?
#
loop_
_entity_poly.entity_id
_entity_poly.type
_entity_poly.pdbx_seq_one_letter_code
_entity_poly.pdbx_strand_id
1 'polypeptide(L)'
;DSSVVAALLHRAIGDQLTCVFVDNGLLRLHEGDTVMKMFADNMGVKVIRADAEAQFLGNLAGVSDPEQKRKIIGRTFIDVFDAESSKLDNIQFLAQGTIYPDVIESAGTKNGKAHVIKSHHNVGGLPEDMKLKLVEPLRELFKDEVRKIGLELGLPYDMVYRHPFPGPGLGVRILGEVKKEYADLLRQADHIFIEELRNFDWYHKTSQAFVVFQPVKSVGVVGDARRYAWVVALRAVETIDFMTARWAHLPYELLEKVSNRIINEIEGISRVTYDVSSKPPATIEWE
;
A
#
# COMPACT_ATOMS: atom_id res chain seq x y z
N ASP A 1 3.66 -6.01 8.51
CA ASP A 1 4.37 -7.27 8.61
C ASP A 1 5.88 -7.04 8.48
N SER A 2 6.38 -6.41 7.42
CA SER A 2 7.81 -6.15 7.23
C SER A 2 8.46 -5.38 8.39
N SER A 3 7.74 -4.40 8.98
CA SER A 3 8.25 -3.67 10.15
C SER A 3 8.36 -4.55 11.39
N VAL A 4 7.43 -5.49 11.56
CA VAL A 4 7.49 -6.48 12.66
C VAL A 4 8.66 -7.43 12.45
N VAL A 5 8.90 -7.90 11.22
CA VAL A 5 10.08 -8.71 10.88
C VAL A 5 11.37 -7.95 11.18
N ALA A 6 11.45 -6.68 10.76
CA ALA A 6 12.63 -5.86 11.01
C ALA A 6 12.90 -5.68 12.51
N ALA A 7 11.86 -5.39 13.31
CA ALA A 7 11.98 -5.27 14.75
C ALA A 7 12.43 -6.59 15.42
N LEU A 8 11.81 -7.70 15.01
CA LEU A 8 12.10 -9.02 15.53
C LEU A 8 13.55 -9.44 15.23
N LEU A 9 13.96 -9.29 13.96
CA LEU A 9 15.32 -9.65 13.56
C LEU A 9 16.37 -8.73 14.16
N HIS A 10 16.10 -7.42 14.24
CA HIS A 10 17.02 -6.50 14.92
C HIS A 10 17.25 -6.91 16.37
N ARG A 11 16.18 -7.30 17.08
CA ARG A 11 16.30 -7.80 18.46
C ARG A 11 17.08 -9.12 18.54
N ALA A 12 17.00 -9.96 17.51
CA ALA A 12 17.65 -11.27 17.50
C ALA A 12 19.12 -11.23 17.05
N ILE A 13 19.46 -10.41 16.03
CA ILE A 13 20.78 -10.42 15.39
C ILE A 13 21.46 -9.05 15.32
N GLY A 14 20.82 -7.99 15.82
CA GLY A 14 21.42 -6.65 15.95
C GLY A 14 21.92 -6.09 14.61
N ASP A 15 23.15 -5.65 14.60
CA ASP A 15 23.81 -4.98 13.46
C ASP A 15 24.04 -5.87 12.23
N GLN A 16 23.77 -7.17 12.33
CA GLN A 16 23.79 -8.07 11.16
C GLN A 16 22.59 -7.85 10.25
N LEU A 17 21.56 -7.14 10.73
CA LEU A 17 20.40 -6.79 9.91
C LEU A 17 20.65 -5.51 9.13
N THR A 18 20.43 -5.56 7.83
CA THR A 18 20.30 -4.37 6.97
C THR A 18 18.93 -4.38 6.33
N CYS A 19 18.16 -3.32 6.52
CA CYS A 19 16.87 -3.14 5.87
C CYS A 19 17.03 -2.30 4.59
N VAL A 20 16.34 -2.70 3.53
CA VAL A 20 16.23 -1.90 2.30
C VAL A 20 14.77 -1.45 2.17
N PHE A 21 14.57 -0.15 2.15
CA PHE A 21 13.27 0.47 1.89
C PHE A 21 13.24 0.98 0.45
N VAL A 22 12.37 0.42 -0.37
CA VAL A 22 12.23 0.82 -1.77
C VAL A 22 11.13 1.88 -1.87
N ASP A 23 11.53 3.10 -2.25
CA ASP A 23 10.59 4.17 -2.61
C ASP A 23 10.29 4.06 -4.10
N ASN A 24 9.13 3.51 -4.39
CA ASN A 24 8.66 3.25 -5.74
C ASN A 24 7.87 4.42 -6.37
N GLY A 25 7.76 5.57 -5.69
CA GLY A 25 6.96 6.69 -6.14
C GLY A 25 5.43 6.47 -6.06
N LEU A 26 5.00 5.32 -5.56
CA LEU A 26 3.58 4.94 -5.41
C LEU A 26 3.18 4.80 -3.94
N LEU A 27 3.94 5.39 -3.05
CA LEU A 27 3.67 5.46 -1.61
C LEU A 27 2.67 6.58 -1.28
N ARG A 28 2.10 6.53 -0.08
CA ARG A 28 1.32 7.63 0.49
C ARG A 28 2.17 8.87 0.72
N LEU A 29 1.51 10.00 0.90
CA LEU A 29 2.18 11.27 1.17
C LEU A 29 3.07 11.15 2.42
N HIS A 30 4.33 11.52 2.29
CA HIS A 30 5.36 11.47 3.35
C HIS A 30 5.63 10.07 3.96
N GLU A 31 5.10 9.00 3.36
CA GLU A 31 5.26 7.64 3.94
C GLU A 31 6.74 7.23 4.00
N GLY A 32 7.50 7.49 2.94
CA GLY A 32 8.94 7.16 2.91
C GLY A 32 9.72 7.84 4.04
N ASP A 33 9.52 9.14 4.21
CA ASP A 33 10.21 9.91 5.26
C ASP A 33 9.76 9.46 6.66
N THR A 34 8.46 9.18 6.84
CA THR A 34 7.92 8.67 8.09
C THR A 34 8.50 7.32 8.47
N VAL A 35 8.60 6.40 7.50
CA VAL A 35 9.21 5.07 7.71
C VAL A 35 10.68 5.21 8.07
N MET A 36 11.45 6.00 7.31
CA MET A 36 12.88 6.19 7.59
C MET A 36 13.12 6.78 8.98
N LYS A 37 12.38 7.81 9.35
CA LYS A 37 12.46 8.43 10.67
C LYS A 37 12.11 7.45 11.79
N MET A 38 11.04 6.68 11.61
CA MET A 38 10.59 5.72 12.60
C MET A 38 11.65 4.62 12.86
N PHE A 39 12.24 4.06 11.80
CA PHE A 39 13.29 3.06 11.95
C PHE A 39 14.54 3.62 12.61
N ALA A 40 14.94 4.86 12.26
CA ALA A 40 16.09 5.50 12.88
C ALA A 40 15.85 5.85 14.36
N ASP A 41 14.71 6.51 14.67
CA ASP A 41 14.46 7.08 15.99
C ASP A 41 14.01 6.02 17.01
N ASN A 42 13.21 5.02 16.58
CA ASN A 42 12.58 4.07 17.51
C ASN A 42 13.27 2.71 17.57
N MET A 43 14.02 2.32 16.54
CA MET A 43 14.54 0.97 16.46
C MET A 43 16.06 0.90 16.34
N GLY A 44 16.73 2.01 15.98
CA GLY A 44 18.18 2.02 15.72
C GLY A 44 18.61 1.07 14.59
N VAL A 45 17.68 0.68 13.70
CA VAL A 45 17.96 -0.24 12.60
C VAL A 45 18.57 0.50 11.42
N LYS A 46 19.62 -0.07 10.84
CA LYS A 46 20.19 0.45 9.60
C LYS A 46 19.21 0.23 8.44
N VAL A 47 18.72 1.32 7.85
CA VAL A 47 17.85 1.29 6.67
C VAL A 47 18.50 2.03 5.51
N ILE A 48 18.55 1.37 4.36
CA ILE A 48 18.96 1.97 3.09
C ILE A 48 17.67 2.32 2.33
N ARG A 49 17.49 3.60 1.96
CA ARG A 49 16.41 4.01 1.07
C ARG A 49 16.88 3.92 -0.38
N ALA A 50 16.20 3.14 -1.17
CA ALA A 50 16.39 3.04 -2.62
C ALA A 50 15.33 3.89 -3.32
N ASP A 51 15.72 5.04 -3.86
CA ASP A 51 14.83 5.92 -4.63
C ASP A 51 14.68 5.36 -6.05
N ALA A 52 13.56 4.71 -6.31
CA ALA A 52 13.30 4.00 -7.56
C ALA A 52 12.06 4.52 -8.34
N GLU A 53 11.51 5.68 -7.95
CA GLU A 53 10.31 6.28 -8.59
C GLU A 53 10.42 6.29 -10.12
N ALA A 54 11.54 6.79 -10.66
CA ALA A 54 11.72 6.90 -12.11
C ALA A 54 11.71 5.53 -12.82
N GLN A 55 12.26 4.50 -12.20
CA GLN A 55 12.29 3.15 -12.74
C GLN A 55 10.88 2.53 -12.74
N PHE A 56 10.14 2.63 -11.63
CA PHE A 56 8.77 2.10 -11.55
C PHE A 56 7.83 2.80 -12.53
N LEU A 57 7.84 4.13 -12.56
CA LEU A 57 6.98 4.89 -13.47
C LEU A 57 7.36 4.66 -14.94
N GLY A 58 8.65 4.53 -15.24
CA GLY A 58 9.13 4.21 -16.60
C GLY A 58 8.64 2.85 -17.07
N ASN A 59 8.71 1.83 -16.22
CA ASN A 59 8.24 0.48 -16.55
C ASN A 59 6.71 0.38 -16.66
N LEU A 60 5.97 1.27 -16.00
CA LEU A 60 4.50 1.32 -16.04
C LEU A 60 3.96 2.18 -17.19
N ALA A 61 4.80 2.90 -17.92
CA ALA A 61 4.37 3.78 -19.00
C ALA A 61 3.56 3.01 -20.06
N GLY A 62 2.37 3.50 -20.40
CA GLY A 62 1.46 2.88 -21.37
C GLY A 62 0.73 1.62 -20.86
N VAL A 63 0.93 1.21 -19.61
CA VAL A 63 0.29 0.01 -19.04
C VAL A 63 -0.98 0.40 -18.28
N SER A 64 -2.12 -0.13 -18.72
CA SER A 64 -3.43 0.11 -18.10
C SER A 64 -4.12 -1.14 -17.57
N ASP A 65 -3.67 -2.33 -17.94
CA ASP A 65 -4.22 -3.58 -17.42
C ASP A 65 -3.77 -3.82 -15.96
N PRO A 66 -4.71 -4.04 -15.01
CA PRO A 66 -4.38 -4.16 -13.59
C PRO A 66 -3.42 -5.32 -13.27
N GLU A 67 -3.58 -6.43 -13.94
CA GLU A 67 -2.73 -7.60 -13.69
C GLU A 67 -1.30 -7.38 -14.22
N GLN A 68 -1.17 -6.71 -15.37
CA GLN A 68 0.14 -6.32 -15.88
C GLN A 68 0.82 -5.29 -14.98
N LYS A 69 0.07 -4.29 -14.48
CA LYS A 69 0.62 -3.34 -13.50
C LYS A 69 1.19 -4.05 -12.28
N ARG A 70 0.45 -4.99 -11.70
CA ARG A 70 0.90 -5.78 -10.54
C ARG A 70 2.17 -6.58 -10.82
N LYS A 71 2.24 -7.25 -11.98
CA LYS A 71 3.42 -8.02 -12.40
C LYS A 71 4.64 -7.14 -12.61
N ILE A 72 4.48 -6.00 -13.28
CA ILE A 72 5.57 -5.05 -13.53
C ILE A 72 6.09 -4.47 -12.21
N ILE A 73 5.20 -4.03 -11.32
CA ILE A 73 5.57 -3.50 -10.01
C ILE A 73 6.33 -4.56 -9.21
N GLY A 74 5.81 -5.79 -9.14
CA GLY A 74 6.46 -6.89 -8.44
C GLY A 74 7.84 -7.22 -9.01
N ARG A 75 7.97 -7.27 -10.34
CA ARG A 75 9.24 -7.51 -11.01
C ARG A 75 10.25 -6.39 -10.75
N THR A 76 9.83 -5.14 -10.92
CA THR A 76 10.69 -3.97 -10.69
C THR A 76 11.17 -3.92 -9.24
N PHE A 77 10.32 -4.33 -8.30
CA PHE A 77 10.69 -4.41 -6.88
C PHE A 77 11.84 -5.38 -6.64
N ILE A 78 11.79 -6.56 -7.27
CA ILE A 78 12.85 -7.57 -7.20
C ILE A 78 14.14 -7.02 -7.84
N ASP A 79 14.06 -6.41 -9.03
CA ASP A 79 15.22 -5.87 -9.73
C ASP A 79 15.93 -4.78 -8.89
N VAL A 80 15.17 -3.88 -8.24
CA VAL A 80 15.73 -2.85 -7.34
C VAL A 80 16.35 -3.48 -6.10
N PHE A 81 15.67 -4.47 -5.51
CA PHE A 81 16.17 -5.17 -4.34
C PHE A 81 17.48 -5.92 -4.64
N ASP A 82 17.57 -6.62 -5.77
CA ASP A 82 18.78 -7.33 -6.19
C ASP A 82 19.93 -6.35 -6.44
N ALA A 83 19.64 -5.20 -7.06
CA ALA A 83 20.65 -4.14 -7.26
C ALA A 83 21.19 -3.58 -5.94
N GLU A 84 20.33 -3.37 -4.94
CA GLU A 84 20.77 -2.88 -3.63
C GLU A 84 21.49 -3.97 -2.82
N SER A 85 20.98 -5.21 -2.83
CA SER A 85 21.60 -6.31 -2.09
C SER A 85 22.99 -6.66 -2.64
N SER A 86 23.22 -6.51 -3.94
CA SER A 86 24.52 -6.76 -4.55
C SER A 86 25.63 -5.77 -4.14
N LYS A 87 25.24 -4.60 -3.58
CA LYS A 87 26.17 -3.61 -3.02
C LYS A 87 26.60 -3.94 -1.59
N LEU A 88 25.99 -4.96 -0.98
CA LEU A 88 26.23 -5.35 0.41
C LEU A 88 27.14 -6.58 0.46
N ASP A 89 28.18 -6.51 1.26
CA ASP A 89 29.11 -7.63 1.46
C ASP A 89 28.53 -8.66 2.42
N ASN A 90 28.81 -9.95 2.17
CA ASN A 90 28.51 -11.07 3.06
C ASN A 90 27.04 -11.30 3.38
N ILE A 91 26.11 -10.89 2.52
CA ILE A 91 24.69 -11.18 2.68
C ILE A 91 24.40 -12.62 2.26
N GLN A 92 23.78 -13.39 3.17
CA GLN A 92 23.45 -14.80 2.95
C GLN A 92 21.94 -15.06 2.96
N PHE A 93 21.15 -14.18 3.60
CA PHE A 93 19.74 -14.39 3.85
C PHE A 93 18.91 -13.18 3.39
N LEU A 94 17.71 -13.47 2.87
CA LEU A 94 16.65 -12.50 2.62
C LEU A 94 15.51 -12.75 3.60
N ALA A 95 15.13 -11.72 4.36
CA ALA A 95 13.99 -11.80 5.26
C ALA A 95 12.72 -11.24 4.58
N GLN A 96 11.62 -11.95 4.70
CA GLN A 96 10.31 -11.53 4.20
C GLN A 96 9.25 -11.56 5.31
N GLY A 97 8.27 -10.66 5.17
CA GLY A 97 7.13 -10.54 6.09
C GLY A 97 5.92 -11.41 5.68
N THR A 98 6.15 -12.56 5.08
CA THR A 98 5.10 -13.55 4.75
C THR A 98 4.38 -13.98 6.03
N ILE A 99 3.06 -14.00 6.00
CA ILE A 99 2.19 -14.46 7.08
C ILE A 99 1.37 -15.67 6.64
N TYR A 100 0.74 -16.38 7.56
CA TYR A 100 0.01 -17.62 7.25
C TYR A 100 -1.12 -17.45 6.22
N PRO A 101 -1.93 -16.36 6.23
CA PRO A 101 -2.90 -16.11 5.16
C PRO A 101 -2.28 -16.05 3.75
N ASP A 102 -1.09 -15.47 3.60
CA ASP A 102 -0.39 -15.40 2.29
C ASP A 102 -0.03 -16.80 1.79
N VAL A 103 0.34 -17.71 2.71
CA VAL A 103 0.67 -19.09 2.39
C VAL A 103 -0.56 -19.86 1.91
N ILE A 104 -1.70 -19.69 2.59
CA ILE A 104 -2.98 -20.36 2.22
C ILE A 104 -3.45 -19.86 0.85
N GLU A 105 -3.45 -18.55 0.63
CA GLU A 105 -3.87 -17.95 -0.63
C GLU A 105 -3.02 -18.43 -1.82
N SER A 106 -1.72 -18.66 -1.59
CA SER A 106 -0.80 -19.18 -2.61
C SER A 106 -0.91 -20.69 -2.83
N ALA A 107 -1.27 -21.47 -1.81
CA ALA A 107 -1.43 -22.92 -1.91
C ALA A 107 -2.65 -23.35 -2.73
N GLY A 108 -3.70 -22.53 -2.78
CA GLY A 108 -4.92 -22.79 -3.57
C GLY A 108 -4.70 -22.88 -5.07
N THR A 109 -3.55 -22.47 -5.58
CA THR A 109 -3.20 -22.49 -7.01
C THR A 109 -2.70 -23.84 -7.53
N LYS A 110 -2.27 -24.76 -6.68
CA LYS A 110 -1.71 -26.07 -7.10
C LYS A 110 -2.76 -27.13 -7.47
N ASN A 111 -4.02 -26.97 -7.13
CA ASN A 111 -5.07 -28.00 -7.30
C ASN A 111 -6.22 -27.65 -8.26
N GLY A 112 -5.96 -26.90 -9.32
CA GLY A 112 -6.82 -26.83 -10.53
C GLY A 112 -8.23 -26.24 -10.37
N LYS A 113 -8.53 -25.18 -11.14
CA LYS A 113 -9.82 -24.52 -11.40
C LYS A 113 -10.24 -23.34 -10.50
N ALA A 114 -9.54 -22.99 -9.43
CA ALA A 114 -9.76 -21.70 -8.80
C ALA A 114 -8.88 -20.65 -9.50
N HIS A 115 -9.47 -19.59 -10.03
CA HIS A 115 -8.71 -18.44 -10.52
C HIS A 115 -7.85 -17.89 -9.38
N VAL A 116 -6.58 -17.62 -9.67
CA VAL A 116 -5.64 -16.97 -8.75
C VAL A 116 -6.24 -15.66 -8.28
N ILE A 117 -6.66 -15.59 -7.02
CA ILE A 117 -7.32 -14.40 -6.48
C ILE A 117 -6.30 -13.30 -6.15
N LYS A 118 -5.03 -13.64 -5.93
CA LYS A 118 -3.96 -12.66 -5.66
C LYS A 118 -2.60 -13.13 -6.19
N SER A 119 -2.08 -12.40 -7.16
CA SER A 119 -0.74 -12.60 -7.77
C SER A 119 0.34 -11.71 -7.14
N HIS A 120 0.07 -11.03 -6.03
CA HIS A 120 0.93 -9.96 -5.50
C HIS A 120 1.60 -10.26 -4.16
N HIS A 121 1.43 -11.45 -3.63
CA HIS A 121 2.27 -11.93 -2.53
C HIS A 121 3.46 -12.68 -3.11
N ASN A 122 4.68 -12.29 -2.76
CA ASN A 122 5.93 -12.92 -3.22
C ASN A 122 6.12 -14.37 -2.71
N VAL A 123 5.05 -15.05 -2.34
CA VAL A 123 5.08 -16.46 -1.94
C VAL A 123 5.24 -17.30 -3.20
N GLY A 124 6.47 -17.72 -3.46
CA GLY A 124 6.83 -18.51 -4.65
C GLY A 124 7.14 -17.69 -5.91
N GLY A 125 7.21 -16.35 -5.81
CA GLY A 125 7.54 -15.45 -6.93
C GLY A 125 8.96 -14.93 -6.95
N LEU A 126 9.83 -15.41 -6.04
CA LEU A 126 11.24 -15.05 -6.08
C LEU A 126 11.93 -15.79 -7.24
N PRO A 127 12.91 -15.15 -7.93
CA PRO A 127 13.67 -15.79 -8.99
C PRO A 127 14.31 -17.08 -8.50
N GLU A 128 14.24 -18.15 -9.31
CA GLU A 128 14.86 -19.45 -9.00
C GLU A 128 16.39 -19.37 -8.88
N ASP A 129 16.98 -18.34 -9.46
CA ASP A 129 18.42 -18.06 -9.45
C ASP A 129 18.88 -17.17 -8.28
N MET A 130 17.97 -16.81 -7.37
CA MET A 130 18.32 -16.02 -6.18
C MET A 130 19.29 -16.81 -5.28
N LYS A 131 20.46 -16.23 -5.05
CA LYS A 131 21.51 -16.85 -4.22
C LYS A 131 21.26 -16.78 -2.72
N LEU A 132 20.27 -15.96 -2.28
CA LEU A 132 19.97 -15.73 -0.87
C LEU A 132 19.02 -16.79 -0.34
N LYS A 133 19.27 -17.24 0.89
CA LYS A 133 18.36 -18.12 1.63
C LYS A 133 17.22 -17.32 2.22
N LEU A 134 16.00 -17.81 2.06
CA LEU A 134 14.80 -17.12 2.57
C LEU A 134 14.61 -17.36 4.07
N VAL A 135 14.28 -16.29 4.80
CA VAL A 135 13.90 -16.29 6.23
C VAL A 135 12.52 -15.64 6.37
N GLU A 136 11.54 -16.39 6.82
CA GLU A 136 10.14 -15.95 6.96
C GLU A 136 9.66 -16.16 8.42
N PRO A 137 10.02 -15.29 9.35
CA PRO A 137 9.78 -15.53 10.78
C PRO A 137 8.30 -15.54 11.17
N LEU A 138 7.43 -14.94 10.35
CA LEU A 138 6.00 -14.79 10.64
C LEU A 138 5.12 -15.77 9.84
N ARG A 139 5.71 -16.69 9.08
CA ARG A 139 5.03 -17.55 8.10
C ARG A 139 3.87 -18.37 8.66
N GLU A 140 3.93 -18.76 9.92
CA GLU A 140 2.92 -19.58 10.59
C GLU A 140 1.95 -18.77 11.46
N LEU A 141 2.04 -17.43 11.42
CA LEU A 141 1.24 -16.56 12.26
C LEU A 141 0.12 -15.87 11.49
N PHE A 142 -1.01 -15.69 12.18
CA PHE A 142 -2.10 -14.87 11.70
C PHE A 142 -1.85 -13.37 11.96
N LYS A 143 -2.59 -12.52 11.25
CA LYS A 143 -2.41 -11.07 11.29
C LYS A 143 -2.57 -10.46 12.68
N ASP A 144 -3.49 -10.98 13.49
CA ASP A 144 -3.71 -10.52 14.86
C ASP A 144 -2.57 -10.91 15.80
N GLU A 145 -1.96 -12.08 15.60
CA GLU A 145 -0.77 -12.50 16.34
C GLU A 145 0.45 -11.63 15.98
N VAL A 146 0.64 -11.36 14.69
CA VAL A 146 1.70 -10.46 14.21
C VAL A 146 1.56 -9.05 14.80
N ARG A 147 0.32 -8.54 14.92
CA ARG A 147 0.05 -7.25 15.56
C ARG A 147 0.42 -7.25 17.04
N LYS A 148 0.07 -8.30 17.78
CA LYS A 148 0.46 -8.44 19.19
C LYS A 148 1.98 -8.45 19.35
N ILE A 149 2.69 -9.24 18.54
CA ILE A 149 4.16 -9.26 18.53
C ILE A 149 4.73 -7.86 18.23
N GLY A 150 4.14 -7.15 17.25
CA GLY A 150 4.57 -5.79 16.92
C GLY A 150 4.49 -4.84 18.11
N LEU A 151 3.41 -4.88 18.88
CA LEU A 151 3.28 -4.08 20.10
C LEU A 151 4.27 -4.49 21.19
N GLU A 152 4.49 -5.78 21.40
CA GLU A 152 5.47 -6.32 22.36
C GLU A 152 6.92 -5.95 21.99
N LEU A 153 7.21 -5.76 20.71
CA LEU A 153 8.48 -5.27 20.20
C LEU A 153 8.62 -3.74 20.30
N GLY A 154 7.59 -3.03 20.78
CA GLY A 154 7.61 -1.58 20.98
C GLY A 154 7.27 -0.77 19.73
N LEU A 155 6.70 -1.39 18.69
CA LEU A 155 6.24 -0.63 17.53
C LEU A 155 5.02 0.25 17.90
N PRO A 156 4.93 1.48 17.36
CA PRO A 156 3.80 2.36 17.61
C PRO A 156 2.46 1.72 17.19
N TYR A 157 1.43 1.91 18.03
CA TYR A 157 0.08 1.38 17.78
C TYR A 157 -0.44 1.71 16.38
N ASP A 158 -0.33 2.96 15.97
CA ASP A 158 -0.78 3.44 14.66
C ASP A 158 -0.06 2.79 13.47
N MET A 159 1.17 2.31 13.67
CA MET A 159 1.88 1.54 12.65
C MET A 159 1.36 0.10 12.57
N VAL A 160 1.16 -0.53 13.72
CA VAL A 160 0.72 -1.93 13.81
C VAL A 160 -0.73 -2.08 13.33
N TYR A 161 -1.60 -1.12 13.66
CA TYR A 161 -3.01 -1.12 13.34
C TYR A 161 -3.39 -0.20 12.17
N ARG A 162 -2.43 0.19 11.35
CA ARG A 162 -2.74 0.95 10.13
C ARG A 162 -3.62 0.16 9.19
N HIS A 163 -4.43 0.87 8.41
CA HIS A 163 -5.20 0.25 7.33
C HIS A 163 -4.29 -0.48 6.35
N PRO A 164 -4.74 -1.60 5.77
CA PRO A 164 -4.00 -2.28 4.72
C PRO A 164 -3.63 -1.32 3.59
N PHE A 165 -2.39 -1.44 3.12
CA PHE A 165 -1.90 -0.74 1.95
C PHE A 165 -1.29 -1.81 1.02
N PRO A 166 -1.80 -1.97 -0.21
CA PRO A 166 -1.39 -3.06 -1.07
C PRO A 166 0.07 -2.92 -1.50
N GLY A 167 0.73 -4.04 -1.83
CA GLY A 167 2.11 -4.03 -2.31
C GLY A 167 2.35 -3.11 -3.51
N PRO A 168 1.44 -3.07 -4.52
CA PRO A 168 1.54 -2.13 -5.65
C PRO A 168 1.32 -0.65 -5.28
N GLY A 169 0.96 -0.35 -4.05
CA GLY A 169 0.74 1.02 -3.58
C GLY A 169 -0.38 1.72 -4.33
N LEU A 170 -0.16 2.99 -4.65
CA LEU A 170 -1.11 3.80 -5.41
C LEU A 170 -1.31 3.30 -6.85
N GLY A 171 -0.43 2.43 -7.37
CA GLY A 171 -0.52 1.90 -8.73
C GLY A 171 -1.84 1.18 -9.05
N VAL A 172 -2.46 0.54 -8.05
CA VAL A 172 -3.79 -0.12 -8.17
C VAL A 172 -4.95 0.75 -7.68
N ARG A 173 -4.66 2.00 -7.33
CA ARG A 173 -5.64 3.03 -6.97
C ARG A 173 -5.73 4.16 -7.99
N ILE A 174 -4.96 4.05 -9.07
CA ILE A 174 -5.04 4.88 -10.28
C ILE A 174 -5.59 3.99 -11.38
N LEU A 175 -6.83 4.23 -11.81
CA LEU A 175 -7.44 3.45 -12.87
C LEU A 175 -6.73 3.71 -14.20
N GLY A 176 -6.45 2.64 -14.94
CA GLY A 176 -5.73 2.74 -16.21
C GLY A 176 -4.24 3.05 -16.04
N GLU A 177 -3.68 3.87 -16.92
CA GLU A 177 -2.25 4.18 -16.93
C GLU A 177 -1.80 4.94 -15.68
N VAL A 178 -0.71 4.50 -15.07
CA VAL A 178 -0.10 5.18 -13.93
C VAL A 178 0.82 6.30 -14.40
N LYS A 179 0.54 7.54 -13.96
CA LYS A 179 1.37 8.72 -14.24
C LYS A 179 1.76 9.40 -12.94
N LYS A 180 2.94 10.02 -12.92
CA LYS A 180 3.40 10.78 -11.75
C LYS A 180 2.39 11.85 -11.32
N GLU A 181 1.86 12.62 -12.28
CA GLU A 181 0.84 13.64 -12.01
C GLU A 181 -0.38 13.05 -11.28
N TYR A 182 -0.86 11.89 -11.70
CA TYR A 182 -2.01 11.22 -11.07
C TYR A 182 -1.69 10.72 -9.66
N ALA A 183 -0.49 10.16 -9.49
CA ALA A 183 -0.03 9.72 -8.18
C ALA A 183 0.13 10.91 -7.20
N ASP A 184 0.64 12.05 -7.67
CA ASP A 184 0.82 13.24 -6.85
C ASP A 184 -0.51 13.85 -6.40
N LEU A 185 -1.52 13.89 -7.28
CA LEU A 185 -2.88 14.32 -6.93
C LEU A 185 -3.56 13.33 -5.97
N LEU A 186 -3.45 12.04 -6.27
CA LEU A 186 -4.07 10.99 -5.48
C LEU A 186 -3.53 10.94 -4.04
N ARG A 187 -2.20 11.06 -3.85
CA ARG A 187 -1.61 11.01 -2.51
C ARG A 187 -2.03 12.18 -1.63
N GLN A 188 -2.24 13.37 -2.21
CA GLN A 188 -2.78 14.52 -1.50
C GLN A 188 -4.24 14.28 -1.09
N ALA A 189 -5.06 13.77 -2.02
CA ALA A 189 -6.46 13.47 -1.72
C ALA A 189 -6.60 12.36 -0.67
N ASP A 190 -5.80 11.30 -0.76
CA ASP A 190 -5.76 10.21 0.22
C ASP A 190 -5.33 10.71 1.60
N HIS A 191 -4.35 11.61 1.65
CA HIS A 191 -3.90 12.23 2.90
C HIS A 191 -5.03 13.00 3.59
N ILE A 192 -5.74 13.87 2.86
CA ILE A 192 -6.88 14.61 3.38
C ILE A 192 -7.97 13.66 3.92
N PHE A 193 -8.28 12.60 3.16
CA PHE A 193 -9.31 11.66 3.57
C PHE A 193 -8.92 10.92 4.86
N ILE A 194 -7.71 10.40 4.96
CA ILE A 194 -7.22 9.72 6.16
C ILE A 194 -7.14 10.67 7.37
N GLU A 195 -6.71 11.90 7.16
CA GLU A 195 -6.67 12.92 8.23
C GLU A 195 -8.06 13.21 8.78
N GLU A 196 -9.06 13.43 7.91
CA GLU A 196 -10.42 13.70 8.36
C GLU A 196 -11.09 12.46 8.99
N LEU A 197 -10.79 11.25 8.52
CA LEU A 197 -11.23 10.03 9.23
C LEU A 197 -10.70 9.98 10.67
N ARG A 198 -9.48 10.44 10.90
CA ARG A 198 -8.91 10.53 12.25
C ARG A 198 -9.57 11.65 13.06
N ASN A 199 -9.75 12.82 12.49
CA ASN A 199 -10.38 13.98 13.14
C ASN A 199 -11.83 13.70 13.58
N PHE A 200 -12.55 12.85 12.85
CA PHE A 200 -13.91 12.43 13.17
C PHE A 200 -14.00 11.11 13.95
N ASP A 201 -12.88 10.54 14.42
CA ASP A 201 -12.84 9.25 15.11
C ASP A 201 -13.40 8.06 14.29
N TRP A 202 -13.24 8.11 12.96
CA TRP A 202 -13.70 7.06 12.05
C TRP A 202 -12.58 6.17 11.51
N TYR A 203 -11.32 6.53 11.70
CA TYR A 203 -10.21 5.75 11.16
C TYR A 203 -10.23 4.29 11.67
N HIS A 204 -10.39 4.09 12.97
CA HIS A 204 -10.43 2.75 13.57
C HIS A 204 -11.80 2.07 13.51
N LYS A 205 -12.85 2.77 13.12
CA LYS A 205 -14.18 2.20 12.86
C LYS A 205 -14.29 1.61 11.47
N THR A 206 -13.43 2.04 10.55
CA THR A 206 -13.30 1.47 9.22
C THR A 206 -12.14 0.48 9.18
N SER A 207 -12.28 -0.61 8.41
CA SER A 207 -11.24 -1.63 8.27
C SER A 207 -10.22 -1.26 7.22
N GLN A 208 -10.66 -0.55 6.18
CA GLN A 208 -9.82 0.00 5.12
C GLN A 208 -10.49 1.22 4.49
N ALA A 209 -9.72 2.28 4.28
CA ALA A 209 -10.17 3.49 3.61
C ALA A 209 -9.04 4.09 2.76
N PHE A 210 -9.41 4.60 1.59
CA PHE A 210 -8.49 5.17 0.61
C PHE A 210 -9.24 5.98 -0.44
N VAL A 211 -8.48 6.67 -1.27
CA VAL A 211 -8.98 7.39 -2.44
C VAL A 211 -8.55 6.66 -3.71
N VAL A 212 -9.41 6.67 -4.74
CA VAL A 212 -9.15 6.13 -6.07
C VAL A 212 -9.14 7.29 -7.07
N PHE A 213 -8.09 7.36 -7.88
CA PHE A 213 -8.00 8.32 -8.97
C PHE A 213 -8.70 7.79 -10.21
N GLN A 214 -9.65 8.56 -10.73
CA GLN A 214 -10.36 8.27 -11.97
C GLN A 214 -9.82 9.17 -13.08
N PRO A 215 -9.23 8.62 -14.17
CA PRO A 215 -8.65 9.42 -15.25
C PRO A 215 -9.72 9.98 -16.19
N VAL A 216 -10.76 10.54 -15.61
CA VAL A 216 -11.85 11.23 -16.32
C VAL A 216 -11.97 12.66 -15.81
N LYS A 217 -12.30 13.58 -16.69
CA LYS A 217 -12.48 14.99 -16.32
C LYS A 217 -13.96 15.30 -16.19
N SER A 218 -14.28 16.04 -15.16
CA SER A 218 -15.62 16.58 -14.91
C SER A 218 -15.58 18.10 -14.91
N VAL A 219 -16.69 18.70 -15.33
CA VAL A 219 -16.84 20.15 -15.28
C VAL A 219 -16.99 20.61 -13.82
N GLY A 220 -16.24 21.61 -13.46
CA GLY A 220 -16.38 22.38 -12.22
C GLY A 220 -16.49 23.86 -12.54
N VAL A 221 -16.79 24.65 -11.53
CA VAL A 221 -16.82 26.11 -11.61
C VAL A 221 -15.86 26.68 -10.57
N VAL A 222 -14.96 27.54 -11.01
CA VAL A 222 -14.03 28.28 -10.13
C VAL A 222 -14.16 29.75 -10.47
N GLY A 223 -14.69 30.54 -9.54
CA GLY A 223 -15.13 31.90 -9.84
C GLY A 223 -16.21 31.87 -10.93
N ASP A 224 -16.06 32.66 -11.98
CA ASP A 224 -16.99 32.73 -13.12
C ASP A 224 -16.59 31.83 -14.30
N ALA A 225 -15.51 31.03 -14.16
CA ALA A 225 -14.98 30.21 -15.24
C ALA A 225 -15.29 28.72 -15.06
N ARG A 226 -15.58 28.05 -16.19
CA ARG A 226 -15.66 26.59 -16.24
C ARG A 226 -14.25 26.01 -16.18
N ARG A 227 -14.07 25.00 -15.34
CA ARG A 227 -12.85 24.24 -15.23
C ARG A 227 -13.13 22.76 -15.44
N TYR A 228 -12.33 22.11 -16.28
CA TYR A 228 -12.34 20.64 -16.45
C TYR A 228 -11.16 20.06 -15.67
N ALA A 229 -11.45 19.32 -14.63
CA ALA A 229 -10.43 18.72 -13.79
C ALA A 229 -10.81 17.28 -13.42
N TRP A 230 -9.89 16.57 -12.78
CA TRP A 230 -10.01 15.14 -12.52
C TRP A 230 -11.06 14.81 -11.45
N VAL A 231 -11.47 13.56 -11.47
CA VAL A 231 -12.43 12.98 -10.51
C VAL A 231 -11.70 12.00 -9.61
N VAL A 232 -12.06 11.98 -8.34
CA VAL A 232 -11.62 10.97 -7.38
C VAL A 232 -12.82 10.33 -6.70
N ALA A 233 -12.67 9.05 -6.32
CA ALA A 233 -13.66 8.33 -5.51
C ALA A 233 -13.09 8.01 -4.14
N LEU A 234 -13.85 8.31 -3.10
CA LEU A 234 -13.57 7.86 -1.73
C LEU A 234 -14.06 6.41 -1.60
N ARG A 235 -13.25 5.56 -0.99
CA ARG A 235 -13.60 4.20 -0.64
C ARG A 235 -13.35 3.97 0.83
N ALA A 236 -14.37 3.55 1.58
CA ALA A 236 -14.23 3.11 2.96
C ALA A 236 -15.11 1.90 3.20
N VAL A 237 -14.56 0.87 3.84
CA VAL A 237 -15.25 -0.38 4.11
C VAL A 237 -15.10 -0.82 5.56
N GLU A 238 -16.11 -1.55 6.03
CA GLU A 238 -16.10 -2.29 7.28
C GLU A 238 -16.11 -3.78 6.96
N THR A 239 -15.23 -4.53 7.58
CA THR A 239 -15.10 -5.97 7.40
C THR A 239 -14.46 -6.62 8.63
N ILE A 240 -14.68 -7.90 8.81
CA ILE A 240 -14.05 -8.70 9.86
C ILE A 240 -12.89 -9.52 9.27
N ASP A 241 -13.09 -10.11 8.13
CA ASP A 241 -12.21 -11.14 7.55
C ASP A 241 -11.67 -10.78 6.14
N PHE A 242 -12.06 -9.64 5.58
CA PHE A 242 -11.76 -9.20 4.21
C PHE A 242 -12.32 -10.11 3.11
N MET A 243 -13.04 -11.19 3.45
CA MET A 243 -13.75 -12.04 2.49
C MET A 243 -15.04 -11.37 2.04
N THR A 244 -15.78 -10.80 2.99
CA THR A 244 -16.93 -9.96 2.76
C THR A 244 -16.70 -8.58 3.35
N ALA A 245 -17.24 -7.55 2.74
CA ALA A 245 -17.14 -6.19 3.24
C ALA A 245 -18.39 -5.39 2.86
N ARG A 246 -18.81 -4.51 3.76
CA ARG A 246 -19.81 -3.48 3.46
C ARG A 246 -19.13 -2.13 3.33
N TRP A 247 -19.67 -1.24 2.50
CA TRP A 247 -19.25 0.14 2.48
C TRP A 247 -19.55 0.81 3.82
N ALA A 248 -18.66 1.64 4.32
CA ALA A 248 -18.84 2.30 5.62
C ALA A 248 -19.84 3.44 5.52
N HIS A 249 -20.78 3.51 6.44
CA HIS A 249 -21.77 4.57 6.51
C HIS A 249 -21.17 5.79 7.21
N LEU A 250 -20.22 6.44 6.54
CA LEU A 250 -19.56 7.63 7.06
C LEU A 250 -20.57 8.77 7.27
N PRO A 251 -20.40 9.62 8.31
CA PRO A 251 -21.23 10.80 8.50
C PRO A 251 -21.20 11.72 7.27
N TYR A 252 -22.34 12.30 6.93
CA TYR A 252 -22.43 13.23 5.80
C TYR A 252 -21.52 14.45 5.99
N GLU A 253 -21.37 14.94 7.21
CA GLU A 253 -20.48 16.05 7.56
C GLU A 253 -19.02 15.72 7.31
N LEU A 254 -18.60 14.46 7.52
CA LEU A 254 -17.26 13.99 7.19
C LEU A 254 -17.08 13.97 5.68
N LEU A 255 -18.02 13.39 4.93
CA LEU A 255 -17.97 13.34 3.46
C LEU A 255 -17.93 14.73 2.85
N GLU A 256 -18.77 15.64 3.35
CA GLU A 256 -18.79 17.05 2.92
C GLU A 256 -17.46 17.74 3.22
N LYS A 257 -16.91 17.56 4.42
CA LYS A 257 -15.63 18.14 4.82
C LYS A 257 -14.49 17.66 3.92
N VAL A 258 -14.41 16.35 3.69
CA VAL A 258 -13.37 15.74 2.82
C VAL A 258 -13.50 16.26 1.40
N SER A 259 -14.71 16.25 0.84
CA SER A 259 -14.97 16.74 -0.53
C SER A 259 -14.58 18.20 -0.68
N ASN A 260 -14.99 19.06 0.23
CA ASN A 260 -14.67 20.48 0.22
C ASN A 260 -13.17 20.73 0.32
N ARG A 261 -12.47 20.01 1.20
CA ARG A 261 -11.02 20.12 1.34
C ARG A 261 -10.29 19.68 0.07
N ILE A 262 -10.63 18.50 -0.48
CA ILE A 262 -9.98 17.98 -1.70
C ILE A 262 -10.14 18.97 -2.85
N ILE A 263 -11.35 19.49 -3.09
CA ILE A 263 -11.63 20.38 -4.23
C ILE A 263 -10.93 21.73 -4.06
N ASN A 264 -10.86 22.27 -2.84
CA ASN A 264 -10.30 23.60 -2.58
C ASN A 264 -8.78 23.60 -2.35
N GLU A 265 -8.23 22.52 -1.77
CA GLU A 265 -6.80 22.46 -1.43
C GLU A 265 -5.96 21.83 -2.55
N ILE A 266 -6.56 21.00 -3.43
CA ILE A 266 -5.83 20.31 -4.50
C ILE A 266 -6.20 20.89 -5.86
N GLU A 267 -5.27 21.63 -6.46
CA GLU A 267 -5.45 22.08 -7.82
C GLU A 267 -5.39 20.88 -8.79
N GLY A 268 -6.46 20.67 -9.55
CA GLY A 268 -6.54 19.57 -10.53
C GLY A 268 -7.65 18.57 -10.26
N ILE A 269 -8.34 18.64 -9.12
CA ILE A 269 -9.52 17.83 -8.80
C ILE A 269 -10.76 18.72 -8.73
N SER A 270 -11.83 18.35 -9.44
CA SER A 270 -13.08 19.10 -9.47
C SER A 270 -14.28 18.33 -8.93
N ARG A 271 -14.15 17.05 -8.68
CA ARG A 271 -15.27 16.22 -8.23
C ARG A 271 -14.80 15.08 -7.33
N VAL A 272 -15.55 14.86 -6.26
CA VAL A 272 -15.40 13.75 -5.34
C VAL A 272 -16.67 12.92 -5.36
N THR A 273 -16.52 11.59 -5.46
CA THR A 273 -17.61 10.62 -5.35
C THR A 273 -17.35 9.70 -4.15
N TYR A 274 -18.36 8.97 -3.70
CA TYR A 274 -18.24 7.96 -2.65
C TYR A 274 -18.72 6.61 -3.16
N ASP A 275 -17.88 5.57 -3.07
CA ASP A 275 -18.20 4.23 -3.50
C ASP A 275 -19.04 3.51 -2.44
N VAL A 276 -20.29 3.21 -2.78
CA VAL A 276 -21.28 2.54 -1.93
C VAL A 276 -21.44 1.05 -2.26
N SER A 277 -20.44 0.45 -2.89
CA SER A 277 -20.48 -0.95 -3.29
C SER A 277 -19.99 -1.87 -2.18
N SER A 278 -20.70 -2.98 -1.97
CA SER A 278 -20.31 -4.03 -1.02
C SER A 278 -19.56 -5.17 -1.71
N LYS A 279 -18.74 -5.91 -0.97
CA LYS A 279 -18.06 -7.12 -1.44
C LYS A 279 -18.77 -8.35 -0.84
N PRO A 280 -19.25 -9.28 -1.65
CA PRO A 280 -19.46 -9.21 -3.09
C PRO A 280 -20.60 -8.26 -3.49
N PRO A 281 -20.82 -7.91 -4.78
CA PRO A 281 -20.05 -8.38 -5.93
C PRO A 281 -18.79 -7.57 -6.22
N ALA A 282 -18.65 -6.35 -5.71
CA ALA A 282 -17.44 -5.56 -5.88
C ALA A 282 -16.28 -6.11 -5.04
N THR A 283 -15.07 -5.69 -5.37
CA THR A 283 -13.89 -5.90 -4.52
C THR A 283 -13.67 -4.71 -3.59
N ILE A 284 -12.74 -4.79 -2.63
CA ILE A 284 -12.39 -3.64 -1.79
C ILE A 284 -11.53 -2.67 -2.60
N GLU A 285 -10.39 -3.12 -3.10
CA GLU A 285 -9.60 -2.35 -4.08
C GLU A 285 -10.30 -2.38 -5.45
N TRP A 286 -10.09 -1.37 -6.27
CA TRP A 286 -10.74 -1.25 -7.58
C TRP A 286 -9.97 -1.96 -8.70
N GLU A 287 -8.65 -2.14 -8.53
CA GLU A 287 -7.79 -2.87 -9.46
C GLU A 287 -6.93 -3.93 -8.75
#